data_8556185cd4e8f031ac2f885e0a06cb09
#
_entry.id   8556185cd4e8f031ac2f885e0a06cb09
#
_cell.length_a   1.000
_cell.length_b   1.000
_cell.length_c   1.000
_cell.angle_alpha   90.00
_cell.angle_beta   90.00
_cell.angle_gamma   90.00
#
_symmetry.space_group_name_H-M   'P 1'
#
loop_
_entity.id
_entity.type
_entity.pdbx_description
1 polymer ?
#
loop_
_entity_poly.entity_id
_entity_poly.type
_entity_poly.pdbx_seq_one_letter_code
_entity_poly.pdbx_strand_id
1 'polypeptide(L)' 'MTSSDEIERELVSSTLASIASIRSRLADALELLSKPDVDWDAACDLSLDICDLASGLNVKCCVGITKFGKAK' A
#
# COMPACT_ATOMS: atom_id res chain seq x y z
N MET A 1 -24.29 -11.46 13.38
CA MET A 1 -23.92 -11.86 12.01
C MET A 1 -23.26 -10.70 11.28
N THR A 2 -22.06 -10.91 10.74
CA THR A 2 -21.34 -9.86 10.05
C THR A 2 -21.93 -9.69 8.64
N SER A 3 -22.33 -8.49 8.30
CA SER A 3 -22.87 -8.21 6.97
C SER A 3 -21.74 -8.07 5.95
N SER A 4 -22.06 -8.27 4.67
CA SER A 4 -21.13 -8.04 3.57
C SER A 4 -20.59 -6.61 3.59
N ASP A 5 -21.43 -5.64 3.96
CA ASP A 5 -21.03 -4.23 4.04
C ASP A 5 -19.98 -4.01 5.11
N GLU A 6 -20.08 -4.68 6.25
CA GLU A 6 -19.08 -4.57 7.31
C GLU A 6 -17.74 -5.18 6.87
N ILE A 7 -17.78 -6.34 6.22
CA ILE A 7 -16.58 -7.00 5.71
C ILE A 7 -15.91 -6.12 4.67
N GLU A 8 -16.70 -5.52 3.78
CA GLU A 8 -16.16 -4.60 2.76
C GLU A 8 -15.54 -3.37 3.40
N ARG A 9 -16.17 -2.79 4.43
CA ARG A 9 -15.61 -1.64 5.14
C ARG A 9 -14.29 -1.98 5.80
N GLU A 10 -14.17 -3.16 6.40
CA GLU A 10 -12.92 -3.61 7.01
C GLU A 10 -11.83 -3.74 5.95
N LEU A 11 -12.15 -4.28 4.79
CA LEU A 11 -11.21 -4.40 3.69
C LEU A 11 -10.78 -3.01 3.19
N VAL A 12 -11.74 -2.09 3.03
CA VAL A 12 -11.45 -0.71 2.62
C VAL A 12 -10.54 -0.04 3.65
N SER A 13 -10.84 -0.16 4.93
CA SER A 13 -10.04 0.42 6.00
C SER A 13 -8.61 -0.13 5.98
N SER A 14 -8.46 -1.44 5.84
CA SER A 14 -7.15 -2.09 5.75
C SER A 14 -6.37 -1.63 4.51
N THR A 15 -7.07 -1.48 3.40
CA THR A 15 -6.48 -1.01 2.15
C THR A 15 -6.00 0.43 2.28
N LEU A 16 -6.81 1.29 2.89
CA LEU A 16 -6.43 2.69 3.13
C LEU A 16 -5.22 2.79 4.06
N ALA A 17 -5.14 1.93 5.08
CA ALA A 17 -3.97 1.89 5.96
C ALA A 17 -2.70 1.50 5.19
N SER A 18 -2.81 0.56 4.26
CA SER A 18 -1.69 0.18 3.38
C SER A 18 -1.25 1.35 2.50
N ILE A 19 -2.20 2.09 1.94
CA ILE A 19 -1.90 3.27 1.12
C ILE A 19 -1.20 4.33 1.97
N ALA A 20 -1.67 4.56 3.20
CA ALA A 20 -1.03 5.53 4.10
C ALA A 20 0.42 5.13 4.40
N SER A 21 0.69 3.84 4.59
CA SER A 21 2.05 3.35 4.81
C SER A 21 2.94 3.57 3.58
N ILE A 22 2.42 3.27 2.38
CA ILE A 22 3.14 3.50 1.12
C ILE A 22 3.42 4.99 0.95
N ARG A 23 2.44 5.83 1.21
CA ARG A 23 2.58 7.28 1.10
C ARG A 23 3.69 7.80 2.02
N SER A 24 3.73 7.29 3.26
CA SER A 24 4.78 7.66 4.21
C SER A 24 6.16 7.27 3.70
N ARG A 25 6.31 6.05 3.15
CA ARG A 25 7.58 5.59 2.59
C ARG A 25 7.99 6.38 1.35
N LEU A 26 7.02 6.75 0.51
CA LEU A 26 7.30 7.59 -0.65
C LEU A 26 7.78 8.98 -0.25
N ALA A 27 7.22 9.55 0.82
CA ALA A 27 7.67 10.84 1.36
C ALA A 27 9.11 10.73 1.86
N ASP A 28 9.45 9.65 2.55
CA ASP A 28 10.81 9.39 3.02
C ASP A 28 11.79 9.26 1.83
N ALA A 29 11.36 8.56 0.77
CA ALA A 29 12.16 8.39 -0.43
C ALA A 29 12.39 9.74 -1.14
N LEU A 30 11.36 10.56 -1.20
CA LEU A 30 11.47 11.89 -1.81
C LEU A 30 12.50 12.74 -1.07
N GLU A 31 12.44 12.74 0.26
CA GLU A 31 13.40 13.47 1.08
C GLU A 31 14.81 12.95 0.87
N LEU A 32 14.99 11.63 0.92
CA LEU A 32 16.29 10.99 0.78
C LEU A 32 16.94 11.30 -0.56
N LEU A 33 16.18 11.21 -1.65
CA LEU A 33 16.68 11.44 -3.01
C LEU A 33 16.85 12.93 -3.34
N SER A 34 16.29 13.81 -2.52
CA SER A 34 16.42 15.27 -2.71
C SER A 34 17.70 15.84 -2.11
N LYS A 35 18.46 15.03 -1.36
CA LYS A 35 19.72 15.48 -0.76
C LYS A 35 20.82 15.57 -1.80
N PRO A 36 21.77 16.52 -1.64
CA PRO A 36 22.89 16.63 -2.58
C PRO A 36 23.77 15.38 -2.63
N ASP A 37 23.89 14.66 -1.50
CA ASP A 37 24.68 13.44 -1.39
C ASP A 37 23.73 12.29 -1.09
N VAL A 38 23.33 11.59 -2.15
CA VAL A 38 22.31 10.54 -2.06
C VAL A 38 22.91 9.25 -1.51
N ASP A 39 22.29 8.73 -0.43
CA ASP A 39 22.59 7.40 0.09
C ASP A 39 21.81 6.36 -0.71
N TRP A 40 22.43 5.81 -1.73
CA TRP A 40 21.80 4.85 -2.64
C TRP A 40 21.44 3.53 -1.96
N ASP A 41 22.22 3.09 -0.95
CA ASP A 41 21.90 1.89 -0.19
C ASP A 41 20.59 2.06 0.59
N ALA A 42 20.44 3.19 1.27
CA ALA A 42 19.21 3.51 1.98
C ALA A 42 18.04 3.66 1.01
N ALA A 43 18.26 4.27 -0.16
CA ALA A 43 17.23 4.41 -1.18
C ALA A 43 16.77 3.05 -1.71
N CYS A 44 17.70 2.13 -1.91
CA CYS A 44 17.38 0.77 -2.35
C CYS A 44 16.56 0.02 -1.32
N ASP A 45 16.96 0.07 -0.05
CA ASP A 45 16.23 -0.57 1.05
C ASP A 45 14.80 -0.03 1.15
N LEU A 46 14.65 1.28 1.03
CA LEU A 46 13.35 1.93 1.08
C LEU A 46 12.48 1.54 -0.11
N SER A 47 13.07 1.42 -1.29
CA SER A 47 12.33 0.98 -2.49
C SER A 47 11.84 -0.46 -2.36
N LEU A 48 12.61 -1.34 -1.71
CA LEU A 48 12.18 -2.71 -1.43
C LEU A 48 10.99 -2.72 -0.46
N ASP A 49 11.01 -1.90 0.57
CA ASP A 49 9.88 -1.75 1.48
C ASP A 49 8.62 -1.30 0.73
N ILE A 50 8.77 -0.34 -0.17
CA ILE A 50 7.66 0.16 -0.99
C ILE A 50 7.10 -0.96 -1.88
N CYS A 51 7.98 -1.77 -2.49
CA CYS A 51 7.56 -2.91 -3.30
C CYS A 51 6.76 -3.92 -2.49
N ASP A 52 7.21 -4.25 -1.28
CA ASP A 52 6.52 -5.17 -0.40
C ASP A 52 5.14 -4.64 0.00
N LEU A 53 5.06 -3.37 0.37
CA LEU A 53 3.79 -2.73 0.71
C LEU A 53 2.84 -2.67 -0.48
N ALA A 54 3.35 -2.37 -1.66
CA ALA A 54 2.56 -2.32 -2.89
C ALA A 54 2.04 -3.71 -3.27
N SER A 55 2.83 -4.76 -3.07
CA SER A 55 2.38 -6.13 -3.30
C SER A 55 1.24 -6.51 -2.38
N GLY A 56 1.34 -6.15 -1.10
CA GLY A 56 0.26 -6.37 -0.13
C GLY A 56 -1.00 -5.61 -0.49
N LEU A 57 -0.86 -4.37 -0.94
CA LEU A 57 -1.99 -3.56 -1.42
C LEU A 57 -2.66 -4.22 -2.62
N ASN A 58 -1.86 -4.70 -3.57
CA ASN A 58 -2.40 -5.37 -4.75
C ASN A 58 -3.22 -6.61 -4.39
N VAL A 59 -2.73 -7.41 -3.44
CA VAL A 59 -3.46 -8.59 -2.94
C VAL A 59 -4.81 -8.17 -2.37
N LYS A 60 -4.86 -7.11 -1.56
CA LYS A 60 -6.11 -6.60 -0.97
C LYS A 60 -7.10 -6.17 -2.04
N CYS A 61 -6.62 -5.50 -3.08
CA CYS A 61 -7.47 -5.07 -4.19
C CYS A 61 -8.01 -6.29 -4.98
N CYS A 62 -7.19 -7.32 -5.18
CA CYS A 62 -7.63 -8.55 -5.82
C CYS A 62 -8.70 -9.26 -5.00
N VAL A 63 -8.56 -9.29 -3.66
CA VAL A 63 -9.57 -9.83 -2.77
C VAL A 63 -10.88 -9.03 -2.92
N GLY A 64 -10.78 -7.71 -2.98
CA GLY A 64 -11.93 -6.84 -3.18
C GLY A 64 -12.68 -7.14 -4.47
N ILE A 65 -11.94 -7.32 -5.57
CA ILE A 65 -12.54 -7.68 -6.86
C ILE A 65 -13.26 -9.03 -6.76
N THR A 66 -12.62 -10.02 -6.15
CA THR A 66 -13.16 -11.37 -6.03
C THR A 66 -14.41 -11.41 -5.18
N LYS A 67 -14.43 -10.69 -4.05
CA LYS A 67 -15.54 -10.75 -3.09
C LYS A 67 -16.64 -9.75 -3.38
N PHE A 68 -16.30 -8.55 -3.85
CA PHE A 68 -17.23 -7.42 -3.93
C PHE A 68 -17.31 -6.81 -5.32
N GLY A 69 -16.48 -7.26 -6.25
CA GLY A 69 -16.49 -6.74 -7.61
C GLY A 69 -17.81 -7.06 -8.32
N LYS A 70 -18.29 -6.09 -9.09
CA LYS A 70 -19.52 -6.28 -9.84
C LYS A 70 -19.21 -7.02 -11.14
N ALA A 71 -20.05 -7.99 -11.49
CA ALA A 71 -19.98 -8.64 -12.78
C ALA A 71 -20.29 -7.61 -13.88
N LYS A 72 -19.52 -7.68 -14.93
CA LYS A 72 -19.72 -6.83 -16.08
C LYS A 72 -20.38 -7.61 -17.20
#